data_1de3a703056396e8b2d7bce4ebf00187
#
_entry.id   1de3a703056396e8b2d7bce4ebf00187
#
_cell.length_a   1.000
_cell.length_b   1.000
_cell.length_c   1.000
_cell.angle_alpha   90.00
_cell.angle_beta   90.00
_cell.angle_gamma   90.00
#
_symmetry.space_group_name_H-M   'P 1'
#
loop_
_entity.id
_entity.type
_entity.pdbx_description
1 polymer ?
#
loop_
_entity_poly.entity_id
_entity_poly.type
_entity_poly.pdbx_seq_one_letter_code
_entity_poly.pdbx_strand_id
1 'polypeptide(L)'
;MSKQHQILEAAIRLFVERGLQGSSMALVAKEAEVATGSVYNYFEGKEHLINECFLYVKQNEVEFLLEHYDPEASFEARFKGVYTSTIRFMLDHCSYFRFLHLYAFSPVITQETRDKLYPVFETFINLYKDAYEAGVIGSPDAPEQHLSIYGGISYLMHYYYVNQVEITDEKIESMVNFAWAALSNSKQVTEG
;
A
#
# COMPACT_ATOMS: atom_id res chain seq x y z
N MET A 1 14.41 -17.25 -2.79
CA MET A 1 14.34 -15.81 -3.15
C MET A 1 15.27 -15.55 -4.32
N SER A 2 14.82 -14.85 -5.38
CA SER A 2 15.68 -14.50 -6.53
C SER A 2 16.66 -13.38 -6.15
N LYS A 3 17.77 -13.24 -6.91
CA LYS A 3 18.73 -12.13 -6.69
C LYS A 3 18.06 -10.76 -6.85
N GLN A 4 17.12 -10.64 -7.78
CA GLN A 4 16.36 -9.42 -7.97
C GLN A 4 15.57 -9.06 -6.70
N HIS A 5 14.87 -10.02 -6.09
CA HIS A 5 14.13 -9.78 -4.83
C HIS A 5 15.07 -9.42 -3.68
N GLN A 6 16.25 -10.05 -3.57
CA GLN A 6 17.25 -9.68 -2.55
C GLN A 6 17.69 -8.22 -2.69
N ILE A 7 17.89 -7.75 -3.92
CA ILE A 7 18.27 -6.35 -4.20
C ILE A 7 17.12 -5.40 -3.84
N LEU A 8 15.87 -5.72 -4.21
CA LEU A 8 14.69 -4.89 -3.89
C LEU A 8 14.51 -4.77 -2.38
N GLU A 9 14.60 -5.86 -1.63
CA GLU A 9 14.50 -5.86 -0.17
C GLU A 9 15.59 -5.00 0.50
N ALA A 10 16.83 -5.15 0.05
CA ALA A 10 17.95 -4.36 0.55
C ALA A 10 17.76 -2.87 0.22
N ALA A 11 17.31 -2.54 -0.99
CA ALA A 11 17.04 -1.17 -1.42
C ALA A 11 15.93 -0.53 -0.60
N ILE A 12 14.80 -1.22 -0.37
CA ILE A 12 13.69 -0.73 0.44
C ILE A 12 14.16 -0.37 1.84
N ARG A 13 14.89 -1.26 2.52
CA ARG A 13 15.45 -0.98 3.86
C ARG A 13 16.35 0.26 3.85
N LEU A 14 17.29 0.33 2.92
CA LEU A 14 18.22 1.47 2.82
C LEU A 14 17.50 2.79 2.51
N PHE A 15 16.53 2.79 1.60
CA PHE A 15 15.77 3.99 1.28
C PHE A 15 14.97 4.50 2.48
N VAL A 16 14.43 3.60 3.28
CA VAL A 16 13.71 3.93 4.52
C VAL A 16 14.65 4.46 5.60
N GLU A 17 15.83 3.86 5.76
CA GLU A 17 16.77 4.21 6.85
C GLU A 17 17.61 5.45 6.54
N ARG A 18 18.06 5.61 5.31
CA ARG A 18 19.07 6.62 4.90
C ARG A 18 18.55 7.63 3.89
N GLY A 19 17.32 7.45 3.42
CA GLY A 19 16.77 8.23 2.31
C GLY A 19 17.44 7.92 0.97
N LEU A 20 16.89 8.49 -0.10
CA LEU A 20 17.40 8.28 -1.46
C LEU A 20 18.84 8.79 -1.62
N GLN A 21 19.16 9.96 -1.07
CA GLN A 21 20.49 10.55 -1.24
C GLN A 21 21.57 9.76 -0.49
N GLY A 22 21.22 9.16 0.65
CA GLY A 22 22.12 8.34 1.46
C GLY A 22 22.34 6.90 0.94
N SER A 23 21.61 6.50 -0.12
CA SER A 23 21.58 5.12 -0.61
C SER A 23 22.13 5.04 -2.04
N SER A 24 23.44 4.70 -2.19
CA SER A 24 24.04 4.47 -3.49
C SER A 24 23.80 3.04 -3.99
N MET A 25 23.88 2.82 -5.31
CA MET A 25 23.80 1.48 -5.92
C MET A 25 24.84 0.52 -5.37
N ALA A 26 26.05 1.01 -5.06
CA ALA A 26 27.10 0.21 -4.43
C ALA A 26 26.75 -0.18 -2.98
N LEU A 27 26.07 0.71 -2.25
CA LEU A 27 25.58 0.38 -0.89
C LEU A 27 24.45 -0.65 -0.93
N VAL A 28 23.52 -0.52 -1.89
CA VAL A 28 22.47 -1.52 -2.11
C VAL A 28 23.08 -2.88 -2.45
N ALA A 29 24.08 -2.94 -3.34
CA ALA A 29 24.78 -4.17 -3.67
C ALA A 29 25.41 -4.84 -2.44
N LYS A 30 26.06 -4.02 -1.60
CA LYS A 30 26.66 -4.50 -0.34
C LYS A 30 25.62 -5.06 0.62
N GLU A 31 24.52 -4.34 0.81
CA GLU A 31 23.42 -4.76 1.71
C GLU A 31 22.70 -6.02 1.19
N ALA A 32 22.59 -6.15 -0.12
CA ALA A 32 22.00 -7.33 -0.78
C ALA A 32 23.00 -8.51 -0.89
N GLU A 33 24.25 -8.35 -0.44
CA GLU A 33 25.31 -9.34 -0.55
C GLU A 33 25.58 -9.82 -1.98
N VAL A 34 25.50 -8.88 -2.95
CA VAL A 34 25.77 -9.15 -4.37
C VAL A 34 26.87 -8.24 -4.92
N ALA A 35 27.48 -8.62 -6.02
CA ALA A 35 28.40 -7.74 -6.72
C ALA A 35 27.65 -6.51 -7.27
N THR A 36 28.29 -5.33 -7.26
CA THR A 36 27.66 -4.08 -7.77
C THR A 36 27.24 -4.22 -9.23
N GLY A 37 28.00 -4.90 -10.06
CA GLY A 37 27.62 -5.20 -11.45
C GLY A 37 26.33 -6.02 -11.56
N SER A 38 26.06 -6.90 -10.58
CA SER A 38 24.81 -7.67 -10.55
C SER A 38 23.58 -6.77 -10.38
N VAL A 39 23.70 -5.67 -9.62
CA VAL A 39 22.58 -4.72 -9.45
C VAL A 39 22.25 -4.05 -10.78
N TYR A 40 23.29 -3.62 -11.53
CA TYR A 40 23.12 -2.99 -12.84
C TYR A 40 22.59 -3.95 -13.93
N ASN A 41 22.70 -5.26 -13.74
CA ASN A 41 22.07 -6.24 -14.65
C ASN A 41 20.54 -6.25 -14.55
N TYR A 42 19.98 -5.82 -13.43
CA TYR A 42 18.52 -5.78 -13.19
C TYR A 42 17.96 -4.37 -13.24
N PHE A 43 18.73 -3.36 -12.86
CA PHE A 43 18.26 -1.99 -12.68
C PHE A 43 19.24 -1.01 -13.35
N GLU A 44 18.74 -0.22 -14.29
CA GLU A 44 19.53 0.75 -15.06
C GLU A 44 20.15 1.85 -14.19
N GLY A 45 19.55 2.14 -13.05
CA GLY A 45 19.99 3.13 -12.10
C GLY A 45 19.07 3.23 -10.89
N LYS A 46 19.37 4.20 -10.03
CA LYS A 46 18.65 4.37 -8.77
C LYS A 46 17.17 4.76 -8.96
N GLU A 47 16.86 5.56 -9.97
CA GLU A 47 15.49 5.93 -10.30
C GLU A 47 14.67 4.73 -10.79
N HIS A 48 15.26 3.88 -11.63
CA HIS A 48 14.63 2.63 -12.03
C HIS A 48 14.43 1.72 -10.80
N LEU A 49 15.46 1.56 -9.96
CA LEU A 49 15.40 0.72 -8.76
C LEU A 49 14.29 1.15 -7.80
N ILE A 50 14.11 2.45 -7.52
CA ILE A 50 13.05 2.89 -6.59
C ILE A 50 11.66 2.68 -7.18
N ASN A 51 11.47 2.84 -8.47
CA ASN A 51 10.22 2.55 -9.16
C ASN A 51 9.88 1.06 -9.11
N GLU A 52 10.87 0.19 -9.31
CA GLU A 52 10.69 -1.26 -9.16
C GLU A 52 10.44 -1.67 -7.70
N CYS A 53 11.07 -1.01 -6.71
CA CYS A 53 10.72 -1.19 -5.30
C CYS A 53 9.26 -0.84 -5.02
N PHE A 54 8.76 0.25 -5.62
CA PHE A 54 7.37 0.66 -5.46
C PHE A 54 6.38 -0.37 -6.03
N LEU A 55 6.65 -0.86 -7.25
CA LEU A 55 5.85 -1.93 -7.86
C LEU A 55 5.88 -3.21 -7.02
N TYR A 56 7.07 -3.61 -6.58
CA TYR A 56 7.27 -4.80 -5.76
C TYR A 56 6.47 -4.74 -4.46
N VAL A 57 6.55 -3.62 -3.72
CA VAL A 57 5.80 -3.45 -2.48
C VAL A 57 4.29 -3.48 -2.73
N LYS A 58 3.81 -2.80 -3.79
CA LYS A 58 2.39 -2.78 -4.13
C LYS A 58 1.85 -4.13 -4.58
N GLN A 59 2.64 -4.91 -5.30
CA GLN A 59 2.28 -6.28 -5.67
C GLN A 59 2.15 -7.18 -4.43
N ASN A 60 3.13 -7.12 -3.53
CA ASN A 60 3.07 -7.87 -2.26
C ASN A 60 1.86 -7.46 -1.39
N GLU A 61 1.53 -6.16 -1.34
CA GLU A 61 0.34 -5.67 -0.65
C GLU A 61 -0.93 -6.32 -1.23
N VAL A 62 -1.10 -6.29 -2.55
CA VAL A 62 -2.30 -6.85 -3.20
C VAL A 62 -2.37 -8.37 -3.05
N GLU A 63 -1.26 -9.08 -3.21
CA GLU A 63 -1.22 -10.53 -2.98
C GLU A 63 -1.68 -10.88 -1.56
N PHE A 64 -1.18 -10.17 -0.55
CA PHE A 64 -1.59 -10.34 0.84
C PHE A 64 -3.09 -10.07 1.05
N LEU A 65 -3.62 -9.02 0.42
CA LEU A 65 -5.04 -8.69 0.51
C LEU A 65 -5.91 -9.76 -0.14
N LEU A 66 -5.50 -10.28 -1.30
CA LEU A 66 -6.26 -11.30 -2.05
C LEU A 66 -6.29 -12.65 -1.35
N GLU A 67 -5.27 -13.02 -0.56
CA GLU A 67 -5.27 -14.25 0.23
C GLU A 67 -6.44 -14.32 1.23
N HIS A 68 -6.96 -13.16 1.66
CA HIS A 68 -8.02 -13.04 2.65
C HIS A 68 -9.33 -12.47 2.08
N TYR A 69 -9.40 -12.32 0.75
CA TYR A 69 -10.54 -11.73 0.07
C TYR A 69 -11.56 -12.80 -0.34
N ASP A 70 -12.78 -12.70 0.19
CA ASP A 70 -13.91 -13.56 -0.21
C ASP A 70 -14.86 -12.78 -1.14
N PRO A 71 -14.89 -13.08 -2.46
CA PRO A 71 -15.73 -12.38 -3.41
C PRO A 71 -17.24 -12.62 -3.20
N GLU A 72 -17.62 -13.71 -2.51
CA GLU A 72 -19.03 -14.07 -2.24
C GLU A 72 -19.59 -13.42 -0.97
N ALA A 73 -18.72 -12.82 -0.16
CA ALA A 73 -19.16 -12.14 1.06
C ALA A 73 -19.93 -10.85 0.73
N SER A 74 -20.73 -10.36 1.70
CA SER A 74 -21.39 -9.07 1.59
C SER A 74 -20.38 -7.93 1.36
N PHE A 75 -20.81 -6.83 0.72
CA PHE A 75 -19.93 -5.69 0.50
C PHE A 75 -19.27 -5.17 1.79
N GLU A 76 -20.05 -5.08 2.88
CA GLU A 76 -19.51 -4.69 4.20
C GLU A 76 -18.38 -5.63 4.65
N ALA A 77 -18.58 -6.94 4.55
CA ALA A 77 -17.59 -7.92 4.95
C ALA A 77 -16.34 -7.84 4.08
N ARG A 78 -16.48 -7.71 2.76
CA ARG A 78 -15.37 -7.51 1.82
C ARG A 78 -14.60 -6.22 2.12
N PHE A 79 -15.31 -5.11 2.31
CA PHE A 79 -14.70 -3.84 2.67
C PHE A 79 -13.90 -3.95 3.98
N LYS A 80 -14.53 -4.45 5.03
CA LYS A 80 -13.87 -4.62 6.33
C LYS A 80 -12.68 -5.57 6.25
N GLY A 81 -12.80 -6.65 5.49
CA GLY A 81 -11.71 -7.60 5.23
C GLY A 81 -10.52 -6.94 4.55
N VAL A 82 -10.73 -6.19 3.48
CA VAL A 82 -9.67 -5.46 2.76
C VAL A 82 -8.93 -4.51 3.70
N TYR A 83 -9.63 -3.67 4.47
CA TYR A 83 -8.97 -2.71 5.35
C TYR A 83 -8.31 -3.35 6.57
N THR A 84 -8.87 -4.44 7.10
CA THR A 84 -8.21 -5.24 8.14
C THR A 84 -6.91 -5.83 7.62
N SER A 85 -6.92 -6.44 6.42
CA SER A 85 -5.72 -6.99 5.78
C SER A 85 -4.70 -5.91 5.44
N THR A 86 -5.14 -4.72 4.99
CA THR A 86 -4.26 -3.57 4.76
C THR A 86 -3.52 -3.17 6.04
N ILE A 87 -4.22 -3.05 7.17
CA ILE A 87 -3.59 -2.70 8.45
C ILE A 87 -2.62 -3.78 8.90
N ARG A 88 -2.99 -5.06 8.78
CA ARG A 88 -2.12 -6.18 9.11
C ARG A 88 -0.88 -6.21 8.22
N PHE A 89 -1.03 -6.01 6.92
CA PHE A 89 0.11 -5.86 6.01
C PHE A 89 1.07 -4.75 6.45
N MET A 90 0.56 -3.59 6.85
CA MET A 90 1.39 -2.49 7.36
C MET A 90 2.13 -2.86 8.64
N LEU A 91 1.54 -3.68 9.51
CA LEU A 91 2.17 -4.16 10.75
C LEU A 91 3.24 -5.23 10.47
N ASP A 92 2.92 -6.21 9.64
CA ASP A 92 3.80 -7.35 9.35
C ASP A 92 4.98 -6.94 8.45
N HIS A 93 4.77 -5.92 7.60
CA HIS A 93 5.75 -5.40 6.65
C HIS A 93 6.10 -3.93 6.91
N CYS A 94 6.58 -3.62 8.11
CA CYS A 94 6.85 -2.25 8.56
C CYS A 94 7.78 -1.47 7.62
N SER A 95 8.79 -2.10 7.01
CA SER A 95 9.69 -1.45 6.05
C SER A 95 8.96 -1.07 4.75
N TYR A 96 8.03 -1.89 4.28
CA TYR A 96 7.21 -1.61 3.10
C TYR A 96 6.24 -0.45 3.38
N PHE A 97 5.56 -0.50 4.51
CA PHE A 97 4.68 0.59 4.93
C PHE A 97 5.43 1.92 5.01
N ARG A 98 6.59 1.96 5.66
CA ARG A 98 7.43 3.17 5.76
C ARG A 98 7.92 3.65 4.39
N PHE A 99 8.29 2.72 3.50
CA PHE A 99 8.69 3.04 2.14
C PHE A 99 7.54 3.71 1.37
N LEU A 100 6.34 3.14 1.40
CA LEU A 100 5.15 3.74 0.78
C LEU A 100 4.82 5.10 1.38
N HIS A 101 4.87 5.23 2.71
CA HIS A 101 4.61 6.51 3.39
C HIS A 101 5.57 7.62 2.94
N LEU A 102 6.84 7.30 2.72
CA LEU A 102 7.86 8.28 2.31
C LEU A 102 7.79 8.61 0.80
N TYR A 103 7.46 7.63 -0.05
CA TYR A 103 7.72 7.75 -1.49
C TYR A 103 6.50 7.61 -2.39
N ALA A 104 5.36 7.09 -1.92
CA ALA A 104 4.20 6.85 -2.79
C ALA A 104 3.72 8.10 -3.55
N PHE A 105 3.79 9.27 -2.93
CA PHE A 105 3.43 10.55 -3.56
C PHE A 105 4.65 11.40 -3.98
N SER A 106 5.85 10.84 -3.88
CA SER A 106 7.07 11.53 -4.32
C SER A 106 7.13 11.61 -5.86
N PRO A 107 7.63 12.72 -6.42
CA PRO A 107 7.85 12.84 -7.87
C PRO A 107 8.82 11.81 -8.46
N VAL A 108 9.62 11.13 -7.63
CA VAL A 108 10.54 10.06 -8.06
C VAL A 108 9.78 8.82 -8.56
N ILE A 109 8.57 8.59 -8.08
CA ILE A 109 7.69 7.54 -8.62
C ILE A 109 7.00 8.11 -9.86
N THR A 110 7.35 7.58 -11.02
CA THR A 110 6.88 8.08 -12.31
C THR A 110 5.40 7.76 -12.55
N GLN A 111 4.76 8.53 -13.43
CA GLN A 111 3.39 8.23 -13.84
C GLN A 111 3.29 6.88 -14.53
N GLU A 112 4.25 6.52 -15.39
CA GLU A 112 4.33 5.20 -16.02
C GLU A 112 4.31 4.06 -14.98
N THR A 113 5.07 4.22 -13.88
CA THR A 113 5.07 3.25 -12.78
C THR A 113 3.71 3.15 -12.10
N ARG A 114 3.04 4.28 -11.87
CA ARG A 114 1.68 4.31 -11.29
C ARG A 114 0.67 3.61 -12.21
N ASP A 115 0.75 3.85 -13.51
CA ASP A 115 -0.16 3.28 -14.50
C ASP A 115 -0.07 1.75 -14.56
N LYS A 116 1.13 1.19 -14.32
CA LYS A 116 1.34 -0.27 -14.21
C LYS A 116 0.58 -0.91 -13.04
N LEU A 117 0.17 -0.15 -12.04
CA LEU A 117 -0.57 -0.65 -10.90
C LEU A 117 -2.09 -0.75 -11.13
N TYR A 118 -2.63 -0.06 -12.11
CA TYR A 118 -4.07 -0.04 -12.34
C TYR A 118 -4.68 -1.46 -12.46
N PRO A 119 -4.13 -2.37 -13.29
CA PRO A 119 -4.64 -3.74 -13.37
C PRO A 119 -4.51 -4.52 -12.04
N VAL A 120 -3.49 -4.20 -11.23
CA VAL A 120 -3.23 -4.87 -9.96
C VAL A 120 -4.32 -4.55 -8.93
N PHE A 121 -4.86 -3.32 -8.97
CA PHE A 121 -5.92 -2.85 -8.07
C PHE A 121 -7.34 -3.01 -8.63
N GLU A 122 -7.52 -3.55 -9.83
CA GLU A 122 -8.81 -3.63 -10.51
C GLU A 122 -9.90 -4.30 -9.65
N THR A 123 -9.57 -5.39 -8.94
CA THR A 123 -10.51 -6.08 -8.05
C THR A 123 -11.07 -5.13 -6.97
N PHE A 124 -10.23 -4.28 -6.39
CA PHE A 124 -10.65 -3.36 -5.33
C PHE A 124 -11.38 -2.14 -5.90
N ILE A 125 -11.01 -1.67 -7.09
CA ILE A 125 -11.74 -0.60 -7.79
C ILE A 125 -13.16 -1.08 -8.11
N ASN A 126 -13.31 -2.30 -8.64
CA ASN A 126 -14.59 -2.88 -8.96
C ASN A 126 -15.47 -3.11 -7.71
N LEU A 127 -14.85 -3.42 -6.56
CA LEU A 127 -15.57 -3.52 -5.29
C LEU A 127 -16.39 -2.26 -4.97
N TYR A 128 -15.80 -1.09 -5.13
CA TYR A 128 -16.51 0.19 -4.89
C TYR A 128 -17.56 0.48 -5.95
N LYS A 129 -17.26 0.18 -7.21
CA LYS A 129 -18.19 0.36 -8.32
C LYS A 129 -19.45 -0.49 -8.11
N ASP A 130 -19.28 -1.77 -7.81
CA ASP A 130 -20.38 -2.69 -7.54
C ASP A 130 -21.25 -2.21 -6.35
N ALA A 131 -20.58 -1.70 -5.32
CA ALA A 131 -21.28 -1.17 -4.14
C ALA A 131 -22.11 0.09 -4.46
N TYR A 132 -21.62 0.96 -5.33
CA TYR A 132 -22.36 2.12 -5.81
C TYR A 132 -23.56 1.69 -6.66
N GLU A 133 -23.38 0.79 -7.63
CA GLU A 133 -24.43 0.27 -8.49
C GLU A 133 -25.51 -0.46 -7.68
N ALA A 134 -25.13 -1.18 -6.62
CA ALA A 134 -26.04 -1.81 -5.67
C ALA A 134 -26.70 -0.81 -4.69
N GLY A 135 -26.36 0.46 -4.77
CA GLY A 135 -26.88 1.49 -3.89
C GLY A 135 -26.42 1.34 -2.42
N VAL A 136 -25.32 0.67 -2.15
CA VAL A 136 -24.77 0.53 -0.78
C VAL A 136 -24.02 1.77 -0.36
N ILE A 137 -23.32 2.45 -1.29
CA ILE A 137 -22.63 3.71 -1.07
C ILE A 137 -23.26 4.82 -1.93
N GLY A 138 -23.10 6.07 -1.51
CA GLY A 138 -23.81 7.22 -2.10
C GLY A 138 -23.07 7.94 -3.21
N SER A 139 -21.79 7.61 -3.50
CA SER A 139 -20.99 8.30 -4.51
C SER A 139 -20.29 7.35 -5.46
N PRO A 140 -20.22 7.67 -6.77
CA PRO A 140 -19.43 6.91 -7.74
C PRO A 140 -17.93 7.19 -7.65
N ASP A 141 -17.50 8.17 -6.83
CA ASP A 141 -16.10 8.63 -6.73
C ASP A 141 -15.25 7.65 -5.88
N ALA A 142 -15.31 6.38 -6.27
CA ALA A 142 -14.64 5.28 -5.57
C ALA A 142 -13.13 5.51 -5.32
N PRO A 143 -12.34 6.03 -6.28
CA PRO A 143 -10.92 6.32 -6.03
C PRO A 143 -10.70 7.37 -4.94
N GLU A 144 -11.49 8.44 -4.91
CA GLU A 144 -11.34 9.50 -3.89
C GLU A 144 -11.75 9.02 -2.50
N GLN A 145 -12.82 8.24 -2.41
CA GLN A 145 -13.27 7.63 -1.16
C GLN A 145 -12.21 6.65 -0.62
N HIS A 146 -11.69 5.79 -1.50
CA HIS A 146 -10.60 4.87 -1.13
C HIS A 146 -9.37 5.64 -0.63
N LEU A 147 -8.91 6.64 -1.38
CA LEU A 147 -7.74 7.44 -1.00
C LEU A 147 -7.94 8.18 0.31
N SER A 148 -9.15 8.69 0.58
CA SER A 148 -9.48 9.35 1.84
C SER A 148 -9.41 8.40 3.03
N ILE A 149 -9.99 7.20 2.89
CA ILE A 149 -9.99 6.18 3.93
C ILE A 149 -8.59 5.60 4.13
N TYR A 150 -7.93 5.17 3.05
CA TYR A 150 -6.57 4.63 3.09
C TYR A 150 -5.58 5.64 3.64
N GLY A 151 -5.68 6.90 3.21
CA GLY A 151 -4.84 7.99 3.70
C GLY A 151 -5.01 8.24 5.20
N GLY A 152 -6.25 8.25 5.70
CA GLY A 152 -6.54 8.38 7.12
C GLY A 152 -5.97 7.23 7.95
N ILE A 153 -6.18 6.00 7.52
CA ILE A 153 -5.61 4.81 8.17
C ILE A 153 -4.07 4.84 8.12
N SER A 154 -3.48 5.11 6.96
CA SER A 154 -2.02 5.18 6.80
C SER A 154 -1.39 6.25 7.69
N TYR A 155 -2.04 7.43 7.80
CA TYR A 155 -1.56 8.49 8.69
C TYR A 155 -1.64 8.08 10.17
N LEU A 156 -2.74 7.44 10.58
CA LEU A 156 -2.91 6.96 11.95
C LEU A 156 -1.92 5.83 12.29
N MET A 157 -1.66 4.93 11.35
CA MET A 157 -0.64 3.89 11.49
C MET A 157 0.76 4.49 11.64
N HIS A 158 1.08 5.53 10.86
CA HIS A 158 2.34 6.25 11.00
C HIS A 158 2.46 6.94 12.36
N TYR A 159 1.39 7.59 12.84
CA TYR A 159 1.34 8.18 14.18
C TYR A 159 1.61 7.15 15.27
N TYR A 160 0.98 5.97 15.20
CA TYR A 160 1.19 4.89 16.16
C TYR A 160 2.63 4.35 16.11
N TYR A 161 3.18 4.20 14.91
CA TYR A 161 4.56 3.78 14.73
C TYR A 161 5.55 4.76 15.39
N VAL A 162 5.42 6.05 15.12
CA VAL A 162 6.32 7.08 15.65
C VAL A 162 6.21 7.20 17.18
N ASN A 163 5.00 7.07 17.72
CA ASN A 163 4.74 7.20 19.16
C ASN A 163 4.83 5.87 19.91
N GLN A 164 5.24 4.77 19.24
CA GLN A 164 5.38 3.43 19.82
C GLN A 164 4.09 2.94 20.52
N VAL A 165 2.94 3.30 19.95
CA VAL A 165 1.64 2.86 20.45
C VAL A 165 1.38 1.44 19.99
N GLU A 166 1.09 0.53 20.92
CA GLU A 166 0.68 -0.82 20.59
C GLU A 166 -0.66 -0.83 19.83
N ILE A 167 -0.72 -1.60 18.74
CA ILE A 167 -1.92 -1.73 17.90
C ILE A 167 -2.52 -3.11 18.19
N THR A 168 -3.59 -3.10 18.98
CA THR A 168 -4.36 -4.30 19.33
C THR A 168 -5.43 -4.59 18.27
N ASP A 169 -5.95 -5.82 18.27
CA ASP A 169 -7.07 -6.20 17.39
C ASP A 169 -8.29 -5.30 17.58
N GLU A 170 -8.57 -4.87 18.80
CA GLU A 170 -9.65 -3.93 19.11
C GLU A 170 -9.45 -2.56 18.42
N LYS A 171 -8.22 -2.06 18.38
CA LYS A 171 -7.91 -0.83 17.64
C LYS A 171 -8.06 -1.00 16.14
N ILE A 172 -7.64 -2.15 15.59
CA ILE A 172 -7.83 -2.47 14.17
C ILE A 172 -9.32 -2.47 13.85
N GLU A 173 -10.12 -3.19 14.62
CA GLU A 173 -11.57 -3.25 14.46
C GLU A 173 -12.23 -1.87 14.55
N SER A 174 -11.80 -1.04 15.52
CA SER A 174 -12.29 0.33 15.68
C SER A 174 -11.98 1.20 14.45
N MET A 175 -10.75 1.15 13.91
CA MET A 175 -10.37 1.88 12.69
C MET A 175 -11.20 1.44 11.49
N VAL A 176 -11.39 0.14 11.32
CA VAL A 176 -12.15 -0.42 10.20
C VAL A 176 -13.65 -0.08 10.30
N ASN A 177 -14.23 -0.16 11.50
CA ASN A 177 -15.61 0.22 11.73
C ASN A 177 -15.85 1.72 11.50
N PHE A 178 -14.90 2.59 11.90
CA PHE A 178 -14.95 4.02 11.60
C PHE A 178 -14.92 4.29 10.09
N ALA A 179 -14.02 3.62 9.36
CA ALA A 179 -13.92 3.71 7.91
C ALA A 179 -15.21 3.26 7.21
N TRP A 180 -15.81 2.15 7.69
CA TRP A 180 -17.09 1.66 7.19
C TRP A 180 -18.23 2.66 7.45
N ALA A 181 -18.31 3.21 8.66
CA ALA A 181 -19.33 4.19 8.99
C ALA A 181 -19.23 5.46 8.14
N ALA A 182 -18.00 5.93 7.86
CA ALA A 182 -17.78 7.07 6.98
C ALA A 182 -18.25 6.81 5.54
N LEU A 183 -18.00 5.62 5.00
CA LEU A 183 -18.41 5.24 3.67
C LEU A 183 -19.93 5.00 3.56
N SER A 184 -20.52 4.23 4.48
CA SER A 184 -21.94 3.85 4.43
C SER A 184 -22.90 5.02 4.68
N ASN A 185 -22.48 6.01 5.46
CA ASN A 185 -23.28 7.21 5.71
C ASN A 185 -23.19 8.26 4.59
N SER A 186 -22.33 8.08 3.59
CA SER A 186 -22.18 9.03 2.46
C SER A 186 -23.48 9.22 1.66
N LYS A 187 -24.43 8.30 1.74
CA LYS A 187 -25.79 8.44 1.16
C LYS A 187 -26.59 9.63 1.69
N GLN A 188 -26.42 9.98 2.95
CA GLN A 188 -27.24 11.03 3.60
C GLN A 188 -26.81 12.45 3.20
N VAL A 189 -25.60 12.62 2.66
CA VAL A 189 -25.04 13.93 2.30
C VAL A 189 -25.47 14.39 0.90
N THR A 190 -25.90 13.47 0.03
CA THR A 190 -26.30 13.80 -1.36
C THR A 190 -27.79 14.09 -1.53
N GLU A 191 -28.63 13.89 -0.52
CA GLU A 191 -30.07 14.17 -0.55
C GLU A 191 -30.49 15.48 0.17
N GLY A 192 -29.54 16.32 0.55
CA GLY A 192 -29.72 17.64 1.15
C GLY A 192 -29.28 18.75 0.21
#